data_dc3e49e4885b8cf6096f0e1a06c5119a
#
_entry.id   dc3e49e4885b8cf6096f0e1a06c5119a
#
_cell.length_a   1.000
_cell.length_b   1.000
_cell.length_c   1.000
_cell.angle_alpha   90.00
_cell.angle_beta   90.00
_cell.angle_gamma   90.00
#
_symmetry.space_group_name_H-M   'P 1'
#
loop_
_entity.id
_entity.type
_entity.pdbx_description
1 polymer ?
#
loop_
_entity_poly.entity_id
_entity_poly.type
_entity_poly.pdbx_seq_one_letter_code
_entity_poly.pdbx_strand_id
1 'polypeptide(L)'
;MEAKLQTQKYLIGDVARIAGLTRDALRFYEKKGIITSEKMDNGYRCYSDLDIYRLMHIMYYRKMNISLSALEELMSGREEEPLCSTMESIAARIQEEREELRRHQQALTRLLMTQRDLARIERCQGKCSMEAFPEAWLLARCDDFQQGILQWFSLGADKEELDMTYFYNVLEYRDGKIENKGTELLFYKQLSENLDVGFPFEEYPCTSSRPCIYQVVQSDTVNPGEEIIREMVKW
;
A
#
# COMPACT_ATOMS: atom_id res chain seq x y z
N MET A 1 -19.29 -44.29 -35.98
CA MET A 1 -18.65 -44.97 -34.83
C MET A 1 -18.52 -43.92 -33.73
N GLU A 2 -19.55 -43.78 -32.91
CA GLU A 2 -19.52 -42.88 -31.75
C GLU A 2 -18.67 -43.49 -30.66
N ALA A 3 -17.50 -42.92 -30.42
CA ALA A 3 -16.72 -43.25 -29.26
C ALA A 3 -17.48 -42.83 -28.00
N LYS A 4 -18.12 -43.75 -27.29
CA LYS A 4 -18.62 -43.52 -25.94
C LYS A 4 -17.40 -43.13 -25.07
N LEU A 5 -17.24 -41.85 -24.82
CA LEU A 5 -16.34 -41.36 -23.76
C LEU A 5 -16.82 -42.00 -22.45
N GLN A 6 -16.07 -42.95 -21.91
CA GLN A 6 -16.33 -43.53 -20.58
C GLN A 6 -16.11 -42.37 -19.58
N THR A 7 -17.18 -41.86 -19.03
CA THR A 7 -17.14 -40.86 -17.97
C THR A 7 -16.56 -41.53 -16.71
N GLN A 8 -15.40 -41.13 -16.30
CA GLN A 8 -14.77 -41.63 -15.09
C GLN A 8 -15.56 -41.20 -13.85
N LYS A 9 -15.76 -42.11 -12.90
CA LYS A 9 -16.50 -41.82 -11.66
C LYS A 9 -15.53 -41.77 -10.47
N TYR A 10 -15.62 -40.73 -9.68
CA TYR A 10 -14.75 -40.45 -8.54
C TYR A 10 -15.55 -40.53 -7.24
N LEU A 11 -14.99 -41.19 -6.22
CA LEU A 11 -15.59 -41.19 -4.89
C LEU A 11 -15.34 -39.88 -4.16
N ILE A 12 -16.21 -39.53 -3.20
CA ILE A 12 -16.10 -38.28 -2.41
C ILE A 12 -14.72 -38.10 -1.76
N GLY A 13 -14.08 -39.21 -1.35
CA GLY A 13 -12.73 -39.16 -0.78
C GLY A 13 -11.65 -38.79 -1.79
N ASP A 14 -11.79 -39.24 -3.04
CA ASP A 14 -10.85 -38.91 -4.12
C ASP A 14 -11.02 -37.47 -4.55
N VAL A 15 -12.27 -37.01 -4.71
CA VAL A 15 -12.58 -35.61 -5.03
C VAL A 15 -12.06 -34.67 -3.95
N ALA A 16 -12.26 -35.01 -2.68
CA ALA A 16 -11.75 -34.24 -1.56
C ALA A 16 -10.21 -34.08 -1.61
N ARG A 17 -9.51 -35.16 -1.91
CA ARG A 17 -8.06 -35.19 -2.05
C ARG A 17 -7.57 -34.39 -3.26
N ILE A 18 -8.20 -34.59 -4.43
CA ILE A 18 -7.84 -33.89 -5.68
C ILE A 18 -8.07 -32.38 -5.55
N ALA A 19 -9.20 -31.99 -4.97
CA ALA A 19 -9.59 -30.59 -4.83
C ALA A 19 -8.95 -29.89 -3.59
N GLY A 20 -8.30 -30.62 -2.68
CA GLY A 20 -7.79 -30.07 -1.44
C GLY A 20 -8.90 -29.59 -0.49
N LEU A 21 -10.08 -30.18 -0.57
CA LEU A 21 -11.26 -29.81 0.20
C LEU A 21 -11.62 -30.89 1.23
N THR A 22 -12.38 -30.50 2.25
CA THR A 22 -12.98 -31.47 3.18
C THR A 22 -14.20 -32.16 2.54
N ARG A 23 -14.54 -33.35 2.99
CA ARG A 23 -15.78 -34.04 2.57
C ARG A 23 -17.03 -33.21 2.92
N ASP A 24 -16.99 -32.45 4.01
CA ASP A 24 -18.09 -31.61 4.43
C ASP A 24 -18.25 -30.38 3.56
N ALA A 25 -17.15 -29.80 3.06
CA ALA A 25 -17.21 -28.75 2.06
C ALA A 25 -17.86 -29.25 0.75
N LEU A 26 -17.52 -30.45 0.29
CA LEU A 26 -18.15 -31.05 -0.87
C LEU A 26 -19.65 -31.31 -0.67
N ARG A 27 -20.04 -31.81 0.50
CA ARG A 27 -21.46 -31.99 0.88
C ARG A 27 -22.21 -30.64 0.93
N PHE A 28 -21.53 -29.60 1.39
CA PHE A 28 -22.10 -28.26 1.43
C PHE A 28 -22.34 -27.73 -0.01
N TYR A 29 -21.38 -27.89 -0.93
CA TYR A 29 -21.57 -27.51 -2.33
C TYR A 29 -22.66 -28.33 -3.01
N GLU A 30 -22.78 -29.62 -2.69
CA GLU A 30 -23.86 -30.48 -3.16
C GLU A 30 -25.22 -30.02 -2.66
N LYS A 31 -25.33 -29.68 -1.33
CA LYS A 31 -26.55 -29.12 -0.74
C LYS A 31 -26.98 -27.81 -1.38
N LYS A 32 -26.02 -27.03 -1.85
CA LYS A 32 -26.22 -25.76 -2.54
C LYS A 32 -26.54 -25.93 -4.05
N GLY A 33 -26.52 -27.14 -4.55
CA GLY A 33 -26.80 -27.41 -5.96
C GLY A 33 -25.68 -27.00 -6.92
N ILE A 34 -24.52 -26.67 -6.40
CA ILE A 34 -23.37 -26.22 -7.17
C ILE A 34 -22.68 -27.38 -7.88
N ILE A 35 -22.58 -28.51 -7.22
CA ILE A 35 -22.16 -29.79 -7.78
C ILE A 35 -23.24 -30.84 -7.55
N THR A 36 -23.25 -31.87 -8.38
CA THR A 36 -24.19 -32.98 -8.25
C THR A 36 -23.43 -34.28 -7.96
N SER A 37 -24.05 -35.18 -7.24
CA SER A 37 -23.50 -36.53 -7.07
C SER A 37 -24.50 -37.57 -7.47
N GLU A 38 -24.03 -38.66 -8.04
CA GLU A 38 -24.84 -39.86 -8.27
C GLU A 38 -24.60 -40.84 -7.14
N LYS A 39 -25.65 -41.61 -6.80
CA LYS A 39 -25.49 -42.75 -5.88
C LYS A 39 -25.21 -44.01 -6.70
N MET A 40 -24.14 -44.69 -6.36
CA MET A 40 -23.87 -46.03 -6.89
C MET A 40 -24.79 -47.08 -6.23
N ASP A 41 -24.88 -48.24 -6.79
CA ASP A 41 -25.68 -49.37 -6.25
C ASP A 41 -25.31 -49.77 -4.82
N ASN A 42 -24.06 -49.54 -4.43
CA ASN A 42 -23.54 -49.74 -3.09
C ASN A 42 -23.81 -48.56 -2.11
N GLY A 43 -24.58 -47.55 -2.51
CA GLY A 43 -24.93 -46.40 -1.72
C GLY A 43 -23.89 -45.30 -1.62
N TYR A 44 -22.69 -45.51 -2.19
CA TYR A 44 -21.64 -44.50 -2.19
C TYR A 44 -21.93 -43.38 -3.21
N ARG A 45 -21.56 -42.14 -2.85
CA ARG A 45 -21.63 -40.98 -3.76
C ARG A 45 -20.45 -41.01 -4.72
N CYS A 46 -20.73 -40.80 -5.98
CA CYS A 46 -19.73 -40.62 -7.02
C CYS A 46 -20.00 -39.31 -7.81
N TYR A 47 -18.94 -38.76 -8.32
CA TYR A 47 -18.91 -37.53 -9.09
C TYR A 47 -18.34 -37.83 -10.49
N SER A 48 -18.86 -37.13 -11.49
CA SER A 48 -18.40 -37.22 -12.88
C SER A 48 -17.20 -36.28 -13.12
N ASP A 49 -16.54 -36.44 -14.27
CA ASP A 49 -15.53 -35.49 -14.74
C ASP A 49 -16.10 -34.06 -14.83
N LEU A 50 -17.38 -33.91 -15.22
CA LEU A 50 -18.05 -32.63 -15.29
C LEU A 50 -18.22 -31.98 -13.90
N ASP A 51 -18.51 -32.77 -12.87
CA ASP A 51 -18.61 -32.27 -11.49
C ASP A 51 -17.26 -31.84 -10.97
N ILE A 52 -16.17 -32.55 -11.30
CA ILE A 52 -14.81 -32.15 -10.99
C ILE A 52 -14.47 -30.82 -11.69
N TYR A 53 -14.80 -30.68 -12.97
CA TYR A 53 -14.58 -29.47 -13.73
C TYR A 53 -15.34 -28.26 -13.15
N ARG A 54 -16.61 -28.44 -12.80
CA ARG A 54 -17.40 -27.42 -12.09
C ARG A 54 -16.76 -27.01 -10.76
N LEU A 55 -16.31 -28.01 -9.99
CA LEU A 55 -15.63 -27.75 -8.71
C LEU A 55 -14.35 -26.94 -8.89
N MET A 56 -13.56 -27.23 -9.92
CA MET A 56 -12.35 -26.43 -10.24
C MET A 56 -12.70 -24.97 -10.53
N HIS A 57 -13.78 -24.70 -11.28
CA HIS A 57 -14.26 -23.33 -11.54
C HIS A 57 -14.70 -22.64 -10.25
N ILE A 58 -15.45 -23.32 -9.39
CA ILE A 58 -15.86 -22.78 -8.10
C ILE A 58 -14.62 -22.38 -7.27
N MET A 59 -13.64 -23.26 -7.19
CA MET A 59 -12.40 -22.98 -6.45
C MET A 59 -11.64 -21.79 -7.02
N TYR A 60 -11.61 -21.67 -8.36
CA TYR A 60 -10.99 -20.55 -9.05
C TYR A 60 -11.68 -19.24 -8.69
N TYR A 61 -13.00 -19.16 -8.79
CA TYR A 61 -13.75 -17.97 -8.46
C TYR A 61 -13.73 -17.62 -6.96
N ARG A 62 -13.72 -18.65 -6.09
CA ARG A 62 -13.57 -18.44 -4.63
C ARG A 62 -12.24 -17.80 -4.25
N LYS A 63 -11.16 -18.10 -5.00
CA LYS A 63 -9.86 -17.42 -4.83
C LYS A 63 -9.93 -15.93 -5.19
N MET A 64 -10.89 -15.54 -6.01
CA MET A 64 -11.18 -14.13 -6.34
C MET A 64 -12.15 -13.48 -5.35
N ASN A 65 -12.43 -14.08 -4.19
CA ASN A 65 -13.39 -13.62 -3.18
C ASN A 65 -14.86 -13.52 -3.69
N ILE A 66 -15.19 -14.21 -4.80
CA ILE A 66 -16.58 -14.26 -5.27
C ILE A 66 -17.41 -15.06 -4.26
N SER A 67 -18.54 -14.50 -3.84
CA SER A 67 -19.43 -15.14 -2.88
C SER A 67 -20.09 -16.40 -3.47
N LEU A 68 -20.47 -17.33 -2.58
CA LEU A 68 -21.14 -18.55 -3.03
C LEU A 68 -22.49 -18.25 -3.68
N SER A 69 -23.24 -17.26 -3.18
CA SER A 69 -24.51 -16.83 -3.76
C SER A 69 -24.34 -16.32 -5.19
N ALA A 70 -23.29 -15.52 -5.46
CA ALA A 70 -22.99 -15.08 -6.81
C ALA A 70 -22.60 -16.25 -7.73
N LEU A 71 -21.92 -17.28 -7.21
CA LEU A 71 -21.60 -18.49 -7.96
C LEU A 71 -22.82 -19.37 -8.23
N GLU A 72 -23.80 -19.44 -7.31
CA GLU A 72 -25.08 -20.13 -7.51
C GLU A 72 -25.86 -19.49 -8.68
N GLU A 73 -25.94 -18.16 -8.73
CA GLU A 73 -26.57 -17.43 -9.83
C GLU A 73 -25.85 -17.67 -11.15
N LEU A 74 -24.54 -17.59 -11.14
CA LEU A 74 -23.69 -17.85 -12.29
C LEU A 74 -23.92 -19.24 -12.90
N MET A 75 -23.99 -20.26 -12.04
CA MET A 75 -24.11 -21.66 -12.47
C MET A 75 -25.55 -22.06 -12.80
N SER A 76 -26.52 -21.27 -12.38
CA SER A 76 -27.93 -21.53 -12.69
C SER A 76 -28.31 -21.27 -14.15
N GLY A 77 -27.39 -20.74 -14.96
CA GLY A 77 -27.56 -20.56 -16.42
C GLY A 77 -28.64 -19.52 -16.81
N ARG A 78 -28.98 -18.63 -15.87
CA ARG A 78 -29.91 -17.54 -16.15
C ARG A 78 -29.08 -16.32 -16.60
N GLU A 79 -28.96 -16.19 -17.92
CA GLU A 79 -28.44 -15.05 -18.68
C GLU A 79 -26.94 -14.77 -18.53
N GLU A 80 -26.25 -14.54 -19.66
CA GLU A 80 -24.82 -14.18 -19.71
C GLU A 80 -24.54 -12.77 -19.17
N GLU A 81 -25.51 -11.87 -19.18
CA GLU A 81 -25.43 -10.48 -18.71
C GLU A 81 -25.18 -10.34 -17.20
N PRO A 82 -25.79 -11.13 -16.30
CA PRO A 82 -25.53 -11.05 -14.87
C PRO A 82 -24.09 -11.41 -14.47
N LEU A 83 -23.39 -12.18 -15.29
CA LEU A 83 -22.01 -12.58 -14.97
C LEU A 83 -21.04 -11.40 -15.12
N CYS A 84 -21.11 -10.67 -16.24
CA CYS A 84 -20.24 -9.52 -16.48
C CYS A 84 -20.48 -8.45 -15.42
N SER A 85 -21.72 -8.10 -15.13
CA SER A 85 -22.07 -7.11 -14.11
C SER A 85 -21.64 -7.53 -12.70
N THR A 86 -21.74 -8.82 -12.36
CA THR A 86 -21.26 -9.35 -11.07
C THR A 86 -19.74 -9.28 -10.99
N MET A 87 -19.01 -9.64 -12.05
CA MET A 87 -17.55 -9.55 -12.07
C MET A 87 -17.07 -8.09 -12.02
N GLU A 88 -17.73 -7.19 -12.72
CA GLU A 88 -17.43 -5.75 -12.67
C GLU A 88 -17.67 -5.17 -11.26
N SER A 89 -18.77 -5.54 -10.61
CA SER A 89 -19.08 -5.10 -9.24
C SER A 89 -18.06 -5.62 -8.22
N ILE A 90 -17.59 -6.87 -8.40
CA ILE A 90 -16.54 -7.46 -7.55
C ILE A 90 -15.21 -6.77 -7.80
N ALA A 91 -14.85 -6.52 -9.05
CA ALA A 91 -13.63 -5.82 -9.41
C ALA A 91 -13.61 -4.40 -8.84
N ALA A 92 -14.73 -3.67 -8.94
CA ALA A 92 -14.89 -2.34 -8.36
C ALA A 92 -14.72 -2.37 -6.84
N ARG A 93 -15.36 -3.33 -6.13
CA ARG A 93 -15.23 -3.48 -4.69
C ARG A 93 -13.80 -3.81 -4.26
N ILE A 94 -13.12 -4.72 -4.97
CA ILE A 94 -11.71 -5.05 -4.66
C ILE A 94 -10.83 -3.83 -4.87
N GLN A 95 -11.10 -3.03 -5.90
CA GLN A 95 -10.37 -1.80 -6.16
C GLN A 95 -10.59 -0.76 -5.05
N GLU A 96 -11.82 -0.63 -4.54
CA GLU A 96 -12.17 0.26 -3.43
C GLU A 96 -11.47 -0.19 -2.13
N GLU A 97 -11.56 -1.49 -1.78
CA GLU A 97 -10.88 -2.08 -0.62
C GLU A 97 -9.35 -1.89 -0.70
N ARG A 98 -8.78 -2.02 -1.90
CA ARG A 98 -7.35 -1.79 -2.14
C ARG A 98 -6.97 -0.33 -1.92
N GLU A 99 -7.78 0.59 -2.38
CA GLU A 99 -7.55 2.02 -2.20
C GLU A 99 -7.71 2.45 -0.74
N GLU A 100 -8.66 1.86 -0.01
CA GLU A 100 -8.81 2.07 1.43
C GLU A 100 -7.59 1.53 2.20
N LEU A 101 -7.10 0.34 1.84
CA LEU A 101 -5.90 -0.24 2.45
C LEU A 101 -4.66 0.64 2.17
N ARG A 102 -4.53 1.18 0.97
CA ARG A 102 -3.46 2.12 0.60
C ARG A 102 -3.49 3.36 1.49
N ARG A 103 -4.67 3.96 1.69
CA ARG A 103 -4.84 5.12 2.59
C ARG A 103 -4.45 4.80 4.03
N HIS A 104 -4.87 3.65 4.56
CA HIS A 104 -4.49 3.20 5.90
C HIS A 104 -2.97 2.99 6.04
N GLN A 105 -2.33 2.43 5.02
CA GLN A 105 -0.88 2.23 5.01
C GLN A 105 -0.12 3.56 5.00
N GLN A 106 -0.58 4.53 4.21
CA GLN A 106 -0.03 5.89 4.21
C GLN A 106 -0.20 6.56 5.59
N ALA A 107 -1.39 6.49 6.19
CA ALA A 107 -1.66 7.03 7.51
C ALA A 107 -0.74 6.40 8.58
N LEU A 108 -0.54 5.08 8.54
CA LEU A 108 0.39 4.38 9.44
C LEU A 108 1.83 4.88 9.26
N THR A 109 2.29 5.05 8.03
CA THR A 109 3.62 5.57 7.75
C THR A 109 3.80 6.98 8.33
N ARG A 110 2.81 7.87 8.15
CA ARG A 110 2.82 9.22 8.75
C ARG A 110 2.90 9.17 10.28
N LEU A 111 2.11 8.32 10.92
CA LEU A 111 2.14 8.15 12.38
C LEU A 111 3.49 7.66 12.89
N LEU A 112 4.09 6.68 12.23
CA LEU A 112 5.41 6.17 12.60
C LEU A 112 6.51 7.21 12.43
N MET A 113 6.45 8.05 11.39
CA MET A 113 7.39 9.14 11.19
C MET A 113 7.22 10.22 12.24
N THR A 114 6.00 10.64 12.55
CA THR A 114 5.71 11.60 13.62
C THR A 114 6.23 11.10 14.97
N GLN A 115 6.01 9.84 15.30
CA GLN A 115 6.53 9.22 16.53
C GLN A 115 8.06 9.27 16.57
N ARG A 116 8.73 9.01 15.45
CA ARG A 116 10.19 9.08 15.32
C ARG A 116 10.72 10.50 15.53
N ASP A 117 10.03 11.48 14.93
CA ASP A 117 10.40 12.89 15.08
C ASP A 117 10.19 13.39 16.51
N LEU A 118 9.08 13.01 17.16
CA LEU A 118 8.86 13.31 18.58
C LEU A 118 9.96 12.72 19.47
N ALA A 119 10.33 11.46 19.28
CA ALA A 119 11.42 10.82 20.03
C ALA A 119 12.78 11.51 19.78
N ARG A 120 13.00 12.05 18.56
CA ARG A 120 14.19 12.85 18.26
C ARG A 120 14.15 14.19 18.97
N ILE A 121 13.00 14.87 18.98
CA ILE A 121 12.80 16.14 19.69
C ILE A 121 13.12 15.96 21.18
N GLU A 122 12.53 14.96 21.84
CA GLU A 122 12.78 14.68 23.26
C GLU A 122 14.27 14.41 23.55
N ARG A 123 14.94 13.65 22.69
CA ARG A 123 16.35 13.29 22.87
C ARG A 123 17.30 14.47 22.65
N CYS A 124 17.01 15.33 21.68
CA CYS A 124 17.89 16.39 21.21
C CYS A 124 17.51 17.80 21.70
N GLN A 125 16.47 17.93 22.54
CA GLN A 125 16.03 19.22 23.05
C GLN A 125 17.12 19.87 23.91
N GLY A 126 17.59 21.05 23.46
CA GLY A 126 18.63 21.81 24.16
C GLY A 126 20.01 21.15 24.15
N LYS A 127 20.25 20.10 23.40
CA LYS A 127 21.52 19.35 23.31
C LYS A 127 21.92 19.14 21.86
N CYS A 128 23.18 19.34 21.54
CA CYS A 128 23.74 18.94 20.25
C CYS A 128 23.96 17.42 20.22
N SER A 129 23.64 16.80 19.09
CA SER A 129 23.95 15.40 18.83
C SER A 129 24.46 15.23 17.40
N MET A 130 25.29 14.21 17.17
CA MET A 130 25.68 13.80 15.82
C MET A 130 24.65 12.83 15.30
N GLU A 131 24.02 13.18 14.18
CA GLU A 131 23.06 12.34 13.49
C GLU A 131 23.37 12.30 11.98
N ALA A 132 22.86 11.29 11.29
CA ALA A 132 22.91 11.26 9.85
C ALA A 132 21.72 12.06 9.28
N PHE A 133 22.02 13.07 8.45
CA PHE A 133 20.97 13.67 7.61
C PHE A 133 20.53 12.62 6.59
N PRO A 134 19.23 12.32 6.49
CA PRO A 134 18.75 11.26 5.59
C PRO A 134 18.92 11.64 4.12
N GLU A 135 18.94 10.64 3.25
CA GLU A 135 18.77 10.87 1.81
C GLU A 135 17.41 11.49 1.54
N ALA A 136 17.39 12.48 0.68
CA ALA A 136 16.17 13.22 0.35
C ALA A 136 16.17 13.67 -1.10
N TRP A 137 15.00 13.70 -1.69
CA TRP A 137 14.74 14.33 -2.98
C TRP A 137 14.64 15.84 -2.79
N LEU A 138 15.43 16.59 -3.54
CA LEU A 138 15.39 18.06 -3.55
C LEU A 138 14.35 18.51 -4.55
N LEU A 139 13.15 18.81 -4.06
CA LEU A 139 12.01 19.19 -4.90
C LEU A 139 12.11 20.63 -5.43
N ALA A 140 12.67 21.53 -4.63
CA ALA A 140 12.89 22.92 -5.05
C ALA A 140 13.94 23.62 -4.18
N ARG A 141 14.53 24.70 -4.77
CA ARG A 141 15.29 25.74 -4.07
C ARG A 141 14.64 27.07 -4.33
N CYS A 142 14.36 27.81 -3.28
CA CYS A 142 13.66 29.09 -3.31
C CYS A 142 14.47 30.14 -2.55
N ASP A 143 14.33 31.42 -2.90
CA ASP A 143 15.05 32.51 -2.25
C ASP A 143 14.65 32.70 -0.79
N ASP A 144 13.38 32.38 -0.48
CA ASP A 144 12.82 32.49 0.86
C ASP A 144 11.73 31.45 1.15
N PHE A 145 11.28 31.41 2.39
CA PHE A 145 10.24 30.48 2.87
C PHE A 145 8.88 30.71 2.18
N GLN A 146 8.52 31.94 1.85
CA GLN A 146 7.24 32.27 1.20
C GLN A 146 7.22 31.72 -0.22
N GLN A 147 8.29 31.90 -0.97
CA GLN A 147 8.43 31.29 -2.30
C GLN A 147 8.43 29.76 -2.20
N GLY A 148 9.04 29.19 -1.17
CA GLY A 148 8.99 27.76 -0.88
C GLY A 148 7.57 27.25 -0.74
N ILE A 149 6.71 27.94 0.02
CA ILE A 149 5.29 27.58 0.14
C ILE A 149 4.58 27.62 -1.22
N LEU A 150 4.77 28.70 -1.99
CA LEU A 150 4.15 28.82 -3.31
C LEU A 150 4.60 27.72 -4.27
N GLN A 151 5.89 27.40 -4.23
CA GLN A 151 6.45 26.31 -5.03
C GLN A 151 5.88 24.95 -4.63
N TRP A 152 5.73 24.71 -3.33
CA TRP A 152 5.13 23.49 -2.80
C TRP A 152 3.70 23.29 -3.31
N PHE A 153 2.86 24.33 -3.29
CA PHE A 153 1.53 24.27 -3.88
C PHE A 153 1.58 24.03 -5.40
N SER A 154 2.53 24.64 -6.12
CA SER A 154 2.67 24.44 -7.56
C SER A 154 3.07 23.01 -7.97
N LEU A 155 3.72 22.27 -7.09
CA LEU A 155 4.01 20.85 -7.26
C LEU A 155 2.78 19.93 -7.08
N GLY A 156 1.61 20.50 -6.76
CA GLY A 156 0.38 19.77 -6.52
C GLY A 156 0.30 19.16 -5.12
N ALA A 157 0.89 19.85 -4.15
CA ALA A 157 0.96 19.43 -2.76
C ALA A 157 -0.39 19.52 -2.00
N ASP A 158 -1.40 20.08 -2.62
CA ASP A 158 -2.81 19.92 -2.26
C ASP A 158 -3.32 18.47 -2.51
N LYS A 159 -2.55 17.69 -3.27
CA LYS A 159 -2.71 16.24 -3.36
C LYS A 159 -2.00 15.62 -2.17
N GLU A 160 -2.64 14.70 -1.49
CA GLU A 160 -2.21 14.02 -0.24
C GLU A 160 -0.79 13.41 -0.27
N GLU A 161 -0.11 13.49 -1.41
CA GLU A 161 1.14 12.79 -1.69
C GLU A 161 2.39 13.52 -1.19
N LEU A 162 2.38 14.88 -1.16
CA LEU A 162 3.53 15.70 -0.78
C LEU A 162 3.37 16.41 0.57
N ASP A 163 2.40 16.01 1.39
CA ASP A 163 2.17 16.57 2.73
C ASP A 163 3.32 16.36 3.73
N MET A 164 4.18 15.37 3.46
CA MET A 164 5.39 15.07 4.25
C MET A 164 6.65 15.78 3.72
N THR A 165 6.50 16.85 2.93
CA THR A 165 7.61 17.68 2.49
C THR A 165 8.17 18.50 3.64
N TYR A 166 9.48 18.49 3.81
CA TYR A 166 10.19 19.28 4.80
C TYR A 166 10.73 20.57 4.15
N PHE A 167 10.55 21.69 4.86
CA PHE A 167 11.07 22.99 4.48
C PHE A 167 12.32 23.28 5.28
N TYR A 168 13.46 23.39 4.63
CA TYR A 168 14.75 23.68 5.26
C TYR A 168 15.22 25.07 4.86
N ASN A 169 15.32 26.00 5.81
CA ASN A 169 16.01 27.24 5.59
C ASN A 169 17.52 26.99 5.65
N VAL A 170 18.19 27.30 4.57
CA VAL A 170 19.63 27.08 4.40
C VAL A 170 20.38 28.34 4.79
N LEU A 171 21.18 28.24 5.82
CA LEU A 171 22.02 29.32 6.32
C LEU A 171 23.48 28.91 6.17
N GLU A 172 24.31 29.77 5.59
CA GLU A 172 25.75 29.57 5.51
C GLU A 172 26.46 30.42 6.56
N TYR A 173 27.30 29.76 7.40
CA TYR A 173 28.16 30.45 8.31
C TYR A 173 29.59 30.46 7.77
N ARG A 174 30.11 31.67 7.49
CA ARG A 174 31.49 31.86 7.02
C ARG A 174 32.07 33.13 7.64
N ASP A 175 33.29 33.04 8.21
CA ASP A 175 34.04 34.17 8.76
C ASP A 175 33.25 35.01 9.77
N GLY A 176 32.47 34.36 10.62
CA GLY A 176 31.69 35.01 11.67
C GLY A 176 30.35 35.63 11.17
N LYS A 177 30.05 35.52 9.89
CA LYS A 177 28.80 36.01 9.27
C LYS A 177 27.88 34.86 8.95
N ILE A 178 26.57 35.12 9.10
CA ILE A 178 25.50 34.21 8.73
C ILE A 178 24.80 34.80 7.48
N GLU A 179 24.77 34.03 6.42
CA GLU A 179 24.07 34.41 5.18
C GLU A 179 22.90 33.45 4.95
N ASN A 180 21.74 33.98 4.65
CA ASN A 180 20.61 33.17 4.22
C ASN A 180 20.82 32.77 2.75
N LYS A 181 20.76 31.48 2.46
CA LYS A 181 20.85 30.89 1.11
C LYS A 181 19.50 30.44 0.54
N GLY A 182 18.43 30.75 1.26
CA GLY A 182 17.07 30.43 0.83
C GLY A 182 16.47 29.23 1.54
N THR A 183 15.44 28.68 0.92
CA THR A 183 14.68 27.53 1.44
C THR A 183 14.76 26.36 0.46
N GLU A 184 15.09 25.19 0.98
CA GLU A 184 15.04 23.93 0.23
C GLU A 184 13.81 23.11 0.64
N LEU A 185 13.10 22.59 -0.35
CA LEU A 185 12.00 21.65 -0.16
C LEU A 185 12.55 20.25 -0.34
N LEU A 186 12.51 19.46 0.72
CA LEU A 186 13.06 18.11 0.73
C LEU A 186 11.98 17.08 1.05
N PHE A 187 11.99 15.99 0.32
CA PHE A 187 11.17 14.82 0.61
C PHE A 187 12.09 13.62 0.88
N TYR A 188 11.99 13.02 2.06
CA TYR A 188 12.90 11.93 2.42
C TYR A 188 12.69 10.71 1.52
N LYS A 189 13.78 10.18 0.97
CA LYS A 189 13.77 9.05 0.06
C LYS A 189 13.10 7.82 0.69
N GLN A 190 13.35 7.56 1.95
CA GLN A 190 12.69 6.49 2.70
C GLN A 190 11.15 6.62 2.69
N LEU A 191 10.62 7.84 2.65
CA LEU A 191 9.17 8.07 2.57
C LEU A 191 8.65 7.74 1.17
N SER A 192 9.33 8.16 0.10
CA SER A 192 8.93 7.85 -1.27
C SER A 192 8.95 6.34 -1.57
N GLU A 193 9.82 5.59 -0.90
CA GLU A 193 9.89 4.13 -1.03
C GLU A 193 8.78 3.39 -0.26
N ASN A 194 8.28 3.98 0.84
CA ASN A 194 7.25 3.37 1.70
C ASN A 194 5.83 3.87 1.41
N LEU A 195 5.71 5.01 0.76
CA LEU A 195 4.45 5.57 0.31
C LEU A 195 4.35 5.28 -1.20
N ASP A 196 3.26 4.64 -1.60
CA ASP A 196 2.93 4.48 -3.03
C ASP A 196 2.46 5.84 -3.57
N VAL A 197 3.44 6.73 -3.78
CA VAL A 197 3.21 8.12 -4.19
C VAL A 197 3.37 8.19 -5.70
N GLY A 198 2.33 8.64 -6.41
CA GLY A 198 2.35 8.80 -7.87
C GLY A 198 3.21 9.99 -8.37
N PHE A 199 4.10 10.53 -7.53
CA PHE A 199 4.95 11.67 -7.86
C PHE A 199 6.30 11.19 -8.46
N PRO A 200 6.79 11.81 -9.55
CA PRO A 200 7.99 11.38 -10.27
C PRO A 200 9.28 11.85 -9.57
N PHE A 201 9.56 11.31 -8.39
CA PHE A 201 10.75 11.69 -7.59
C PHE A 201 12.07 11.52 -8.35
N GLU A 202 12.18 10.54 -9.24
CA GLU A 202 13.39 10.24 -10.00
C GLU A 202 13.81 11.39 -10.94
N GLU A 203 12.91 12.32 -11.23
CA GLU A 203 13.22 13.52 -12.03
C GLU A 203 13.94 14.61 -11.19
N TYR A 204 14.01 14.43 -9.86
CA TYR A 204 14.59 15.38 -8.94
C TYR A 204 15.95 14.92 -8.41
N PRO A 205 16.89 15.85 -8.11
CA PRO A 205 18.17 15.50 -7.51
C PRO A 205 17.98 14.85 -6.14
N CYS A 206 18.71 13.77 -5.88
CA CYS A 206 18.75 13.14 -4.56
C CYS A 206 19.98 13.62 -3.78
N THR A 207 19.78 14.07 -2.54
CA THR A 207 20.88 14.40 -1.63
C THR A 207 21.41 13.13 -0.98
N SER A 208 22.74 13.02 -0.83
CA SER A 208 23.35 11.89 -0.13
C SER A 208 23.20 12.04 1.39
N SER A 209 23.13 10.91 2.08
CA SER A 209 23.24 10.89 3.54
C SER A 209 24.59 11.41 4.00
N ARG A 210 24.59 12.28 5.01
CA ARG A 210 25.82 12.88 5.57
C ARG A 210 25.70 13.06 7.07
N PRO A 211 26.80 12.94 7.81
CA PRO A 211 26.79 13.27 9.24
C PRO A 211 26.52 14.76 9.44
N CYS A 212 25.67 15.09 10.39
CA CYS A 212 25.35 16.46 10.76
C CYS A 212 25.25 16.62 12.28
N ILE A 213 25.48 17.82 12.76
CA ILE A 213 25.16 18.20 14.13
C ILE A 213 23.69 18.58 14.16
N TYR A 214 22.96 18.00 15.08
CA TYR A 214 21.52 18.19 15.23
C TYR A 214 21.20 18.72 16.62
N GLN A 215 20.36 19.74 16.68
CA GLN A 215 19.84 20.30 17.93
C GLN A 215 18.39 20.72 17.72
N VAL A 216 17.54 20.44 18.68
CA VAL A 216 16.16 20.92 18.71
C VAL A 216 16.09 22.13 19.63
N VAL A 217 15.59 23.24 19.12
CA VAL A 217 15.36 24.47 19.86
C VAL A 217 13.92 24.92 19.69
N GLN A 218 13.37 25.53 20.72
CA GLN A 218 12.07 26.18 20.62
C GLN A 218 12.27 27.59 20.08
N SER A 219 11.55 27.97 19.06
CA SER A 219 11.61 29.31 18.48
C SER A 219 10.21 29.80 18.12
N ASP A 220 9.94 31.06 18.31
CA ASP A 220 8.71 31.73 17.89
C ASP A 220 8.79 32.21 16.42
N THR A 221 9.92 31.96 15.77
CA THR A 221 10.19 32.32 14.37
C THR A 221 10.64 31.11 13.57
N VAL A 222 10.47 31.18 12.25
CA VAL A 222 10.90 30.12 11.32
C VAL A 222 12.41 29.92 11.32
N ASN A 223 13.17 30.97 11.57
CA ASN A 223 14.64 30.93 11.68
C ASN A 223 15.07 31.00 13.15
N PRO A 224 15.98 30.13 13.60
CA PRO A 224 16.58 30.24 14.92
C PRO A 224 17.39 31.54 15.02
N GLY A 225 17.48 32.12 16.22
CA GLY A 225 18.30 33.30 16.46
C GLY A 225 19.78 33.03 16.17
N GLU A 226 20.51 34.08 15.75
CA GLU A 226 21.95 33.97 15.44
C GLU A 226 22.80 33.37 16.56
N GLU A 227 22.42 33.59 17.81
CA GLU A 227 23.12 33.05 18.97
C GLU A 227 23.14 31.51 18.97
N ILE A 228 22.02 30.90 18.67
CA ILE A 228 21.88 29.43 18.58
C ILE A 228 22.79 28.88 17.49
N ILE A 229 22.80 29.50 16.31
CA ILE A 229 23.65 29.11 15.19
C ILE A 229 25.14 29.22 15.57
N ARG A 230 25.51 30.32 16.25
CA ARG A 230 26.89 30.54 16.71
C ARG A 230 27.33 29.52 17.78
N GLU A 231 26.41 29.06 18.62
CA GLU A 231 26.70 28.00 19.59
C GLU A 231 26.90 26.65 18.91
N MET A 232 26.06 26.31 17.95
CA MET A 232 26.17 25.03 17.17
C MET A 232 27.52 24.96 16.43
N VAL A 233 28.00 26.07 15.90
CA VAL A 233 29.27 26.13 15.13
C VAL A 233 30.49 25.96 16.06
N LYS A 234 30.37 26.20 17.35
CA LYS A 234 31.46 26.01 18.33
C LYS A 234 31.59 24.56 18.79
N TRP A 235 30.61 23.75 18.53
CA TRP A 235 30.54 22.35 18.94
C TRP A 235 31.25 21.42 17.96
#